data_45ee230df7c6a3acc4e8be05e022277d
#
_entry.id   45ee230df7c6a3acc4e8be05e022277d
#
_cell.length_a   1.000
_cell.length_b   1.000
_cell.length_c   1.000
_cell.angle_alpha   90.00
_cell.angle_beta   90.00
_cell.angle_gamma   90.00
#
_symmetry.space_group_name_H-M   'P 1'
#
loop_
_entity.id
_entity.type
_entity.pdbx_description
1 polymer ?
#
loop_
_entity_poly.entity_id
_entity_poly.type
_entity_poly.pdbx_seq_one_letter_code
_entity_poly.pdbx_strand_id
1 'polypeptide(L)'
;KEPDSGDFLINYGSCAGRKNIPVGTVSLCNKLTQTVDGRTFYPDILYRHPFEEAELYSFPAVQDRESFQQFLDKDAGAGDRRKEILVDMEAAAIYQAGNYYYAPHQMLFLKVVTDHGTTQEPQSAGSGEHFSQIMDRAAEEVLTFIRQLLTMQEKNSRQESMQEAFRSQVEEQAKLWQEALHGSETMKAQIRQMSLY
;
A
#
# COMPACT_ATOMS: atom_id res chain seq x y z
N LYS A 1 4.51 12.45 16.97
CA LYS A 1 5.63 11.56 16.66
C LYS A 1 5.62 11.38 15.15
N GLU A 2 6.72 11.59 14.47
CA GLU A 2 6.85 11.23 13.06
C GLU A 2 6.79 9.71 12.91
N PRO A 3 6.19 9.17 11.83
CA PRO A 3 6.16 7.74 11.58
C PRO A 3 7.57 7.17 11.42
N ASP A 4 7.80 6.00 12.00
CA ASP A 4 9.03 5.25 11.81
C ASP A 4 8.99 4.49 10.45
N SER A 5 10.13 4.02 9.97
CA SER A 5 10.21 3.24 8.72
C SER A 5 9.37 1.95 8.76
N GLY A 6 8.98 1.51 9.96
CA GLY A 6 8.13 0.38 10.22
C GLY A 6 6.62 0.66 10.31
N ASP A 7 6.22 1.93 10.30
CA ASP A 7 4.81 2.30 10.42
C ASP A 7 4.13 2.28 9.06
N PHE A 8 2.85 1.86 9.03
CA PHE A 8 2.01 1.90 7.85
C PHE A 8 0.77 2.75 8.07
N LEU A 9 0.40 3.52 7.04
CA LEU A 9 -0.92 4.10 6.89
C LEU A 9 -1.79 3.14 6.09
N ILE A 10 -2.84 2.60 6.69
CA ILE A 10 -3.74 1.65 6.03
C ILE A 10 -5.12 2.28 5.89
N ASN A 11 -5.54 2.52 4.66
CA ASN A 11 -6.92 2.87 4.34
C ASN A 11 -7.68 1.61 3.95
N TYR A 12 -8.56 1.15 4.84
CA TYR A 12 -9.50 0.06 4.60
C TYR A 12 -10.91 0.61 4.55
N GLY A 13 -11.65 0.33 3.47
CA GLY A 13 -12.98 0.89 3.30
C GLY A 13 -13.76 0.28 2.14
N SER A 14 -15.04 0.65 2.04
CA SER A 14 -15.93 0.25 0.96
C SER A 14 -15.65 1.04 -0.32
N CYS A 15 -16.01 0.46 -1.46
CA CYS A 15 -16.00 1.11 -2.76
C CYS A 15 -17.10 0.54 -3.66
N ALA A 16 -17.44 1.29 -4.71
CA ALA A 16 -18.19 0.75 -5.83
C ALA A 16 -17.22 0.14 -6.85
N GLY A 17 -17.58 -1.02 -7.41
CA GLY A 17 -16.80 -1.70 -8.44
C GLY A 17 -17.57 -1.86 -9.75
N ARG A 18 -16.87 -2.21 -10.84
CA ARG A 18 -17.53 -2.66 -12.07
C ARG A 18 -18.37 -3.90 -11.80
N LYS A 19 -19.43 -4.10 -12.58
CA LYS A 19 -20.35 -5.26 -12.44
C LYS A 19 -19.69 -6.64 -12.55
N ASN A 20 -18.54 -6.72 -13.20
CA ASN A 20 -17.78 -7.97 -13.31
C ASN A 20 -16.96 -8.29 -12.06
N ILE A 21 -16.80 -7.36 -11.13
CA ILE A 21 -16.12 -7.58 -9.86
C ILE A 21 -17.17 -7.97 -8.81
N PRO A 22 -17.08 -9.16 -8.22
CA PRO A 22 -18.08 -9.59 -7.22
C PRO A 22 -18.11 -8.70 -5.98
N VAL A 23 -19.29 -8.51 -5.42
CA VAL A 23 -19.44 -7.87 -4.10
C VAL A 23 -18.72 -8.71 -3.04
N GLY A 24 -17.98 -8.05 -2.16
CA GLY A 24 -17.12 -8.70 -1.16
C GLY A 24 -15.67 -8.91 -1.62
N THR A 25 -15.34 -8.65 -2.89
CA THR A 25 -13.96 -8.69 -3.38
C THR A 25 -13.12 -7.63 -2.68
N VAL A 26 -11.97 -8.03 -2.15
CA VAL A 26 -10.95 -7.12 -1.61
C VAL A 26 -9.90 -6.86 -2.69
N SER A 27 -9.62 -5.61 -2.98
CA SER A 27 -8.57 -5.22 -3.92
C SER A 27 -7.56 -4.29 -3.25
N LEU A 28 -6.28 -4.43 -3.64
CA LEU A 28 -5.21 -3.52 -3.27
C LEU A 28 -5.02 -2.47 -4.37
N CYS A 29 -5.19 -1.18 -4.02
CA CYS A 29 -5.14 -0.12 -5.01
C CYS A 29 -3.70 0.32 -5.27
N ASN A 30 -3.24 0.15 -6.51
CA ASN A 30 -1.90 0.56 -6.98
C ASN A 30 -1.88 1.92 -7.67
N LYS A 31 -3.04 2.49 -7.95
CA LYS A 31 -3.21 3.80 -8.56
C LYS A 31 -4.46 4.47 -8.02
N LEU A 32 -4.31 5.70 -7.55
CA LEU A 32 -5.39 6.52 -7.00
C LEU A 32 -5.52 7.79 -7.83
N THR A 33 -6.70 8.06 -8.35
CA THR A 33 -6.94 9.27 -9.16
C THR A 33 -8.02 10.13 -8.49
N GLN A 34 -7.69 11.37 -8.19
CA GLN A 34 -8.67 12.35 -7.74
C GLN A 34 -9.39 12.92 -8.97
N THR A 35 -10.70 12.71 -9.06
CA THR A 35 -11.45 13.07 -10.28
C THR A 35 -11.69 14.56 -10.45
N VAL A 36 -11.61 15.36 -9.38
CA VAL A 36 -11.85 16.82 -9.40
C VAL A 36 -10.77 17.55 -10.22
N ASP A 37 -9.52 17.16 -10.07
CA ASP A 37 -8.38 17.84 -10.69
C ASP A 37 -7.49 16.92 -11.53
N GLY A 38 -7.84 15.65 -11.62
CA GLY A 38 -7.12 14.64 -12.40
C GLY A 38 -5.78 14.20 -11.81
N ARG A 39 -5.42 14.62 -10.58
CA ARG A 39 -4.19 14.19 -9.94
C ARG A 39 -4.21 12.69 -9.69
N THR A 40 -3.07 12.07 -9.96
CA THR A 40 -2.89 10.64 -9.82
C THR A 40 -1.72 10.35 -8.88
N PHE A 41 -1.92 9.39 -8.00
CA PHE A 41 -0.95 8.95 -7.01
C PHE A 41 -0.72 7.45 -7.14
N TYR A 42 0.49 7.01 -6.82
CA TYR A 42 0.91 5.62 -6.96
C TYR A 42 1.50 5.14 -5.63
N PRO A 43 0.72 4.40 -4.82
CA PRO A 43 1.29 3.64 -3.70
C PRO A 43 2.28 2.61 -4.21
N ASP A 44 3.45 2.51 -3.59
CA ASP A 44 4.47 1.53 -3.98
C ASP A 44 4.20 0.19 -3.27
N ILE A 45 3.85 -0.84 -4.03
CA ILE A 45 3.61 -2.18 -3.50
C ILE A 45 4.91 -2.97 -3.55
N LEU A 46 5.69 -2.96 -2.47
CA LEU A 46 7.01 -3.62 -2.37
C LEU A 46 6.96 -4.99 -1.68
N TYR A 47 5.78 -5.59 -1.56
CA TYR A 47 5.55 -6.84 -0.83
C TYR A 47 4.57 -7.74 -1.61
N ARG A 48 4.63 -9.04 -1.32
CA ARG A 48 3.67 -10.00 -1.88
C ARG A 48 2.35 -9.92 -1.11
N HIS A 49 1.24 -9.96 -1.83
CA HIS A 49 -0.11 -9.93 -1.29
C HIS A 49 -1.04 -10.86 -2.04
N PRO A 50 -2.15 -11.30 -1.45
CA PRO A 50 -3.11 -12.22 -2.06
C PRO A 50 -4.19 -11.53 -2.92
N PHE A 51 -4.26 -10.19 -2.91
CA PHE A 51 -5.34 -9.41 -3.51
C PHE A 51 -5.09 -9.11 -4.98
N GLU A 52 -6.14 -8.95 -5.76
CA GLU A 52 -6.06 -8.36 -7.09
C GLU A 52 -5.74 -6.86 -6.97
N GLU A 53 -4.94 -6.35 -7.91
CA GLU A 53 -4.59 -4.94 -7.96
C GLU A 53 -5.62 -4.14 -8.76
N ALA A 54 -5.99 -2.94 -8.28
CA ALA A 54 -7.02 -2.12 -8.89
C ALA A 54 -6.61 -0.65 -9.04
N GLU A 55 -7.18 0.02 -10.04
CA GLU A 55 -7.17 1.48 -10.15
C GLU A 55 -8.39 2.05 -9.43
N LEU A 56 -8.17 3.01 -8.53
CA LEU A 56 -9.21 3.64 -7.73
C LEU A 56 -9.39 5.11 -8.12
N TYR A 57 -10.62 5.52 -8.32
CA TYR A 57 -10.99 6.89 -8.63
C TYR A 57 -11.81 7.47 -7.49
N SER A 58 -11.29 8.55 -6.87
CA SER A 58 -11.95 9.22 -5.76
C SER A 58 -12.78 10.40 -6.25
N PHE A 59 -14.08 10.33 -6.02
CA PHE A 59 -15.06 11.38 -6.36
C PHE A 59 -15.37 12.25 -5.15
N PRO A 60 -15.74 13.53 -5.34
CA PRO A 60 -16.09 14.43 -4.24
C PRO A 60 -17.46 14.12 -3.62
N ALA A 61 -18.28 13.34 -4.31
CA ALA A 61 -19.62 12.96 -3.89
C ALA A 61 -20.04 11.60 -4.43
N VAL A 62 -21.06 11.02 -3.83
CA VAL A 62 -21.69 9.78 -4.30
C VAL A 62 -22.12 9.93 -5.75
N GLN A 63 -21.73 8.98 -6.59
CA GLN A 63 -22.13 8.95 -7.98
C GLN A 63 -23.45 8.19 -8.14
N ASP A 64 -24.41 8.75 -8.89
CA ASP A 64 -25.56 7.99 -9.32
C ASP A 64 -25.16 6.95 -10.38
N ARG A 65 -26.05 5.99 -10.62
CA ARG A 65 -25.80 4.87 -11.54
C ARG A 65 -25.42 5.32 -12.96
N GLU A 66 -26.09 6.36 -13.46
CA GLU A 66 -25.87 6.85 -14.81
C GLU A 66 -24.52 7.52 -14.95
N SER A 67 -24.18 8.44 -14.02
CA SER A 67 -22.89 9.11 -13.97
C SER A 67 -21.73 8.11 -13.77
N PHE A 68 -21.91 7.11 -12.91
CA PHE A 68 -20.93 6.06 -12.71
C PHE A 68 -20.72 5.21 -13.98
N GLN A 69 -21.80 4.82 -14.67
CA GLN A 69 -21.70 4.07 -15.91
C GLN A 69 -21.04 4.90 -17.03
N GLN A 70 -21.42 6.17 -17.18
CA GLN A 70 -20.81 7.08 -18.16
C GLN A 70 -19.30 7.26 -17.89
N PHE A 71 -18.91 7.36 -16.63
CA PHE A 71 -17.50 7.39 -16.24
C PHE A 71 -16.78 6.11 -16.68
N LEU A 72 -17.32 4.94 -16.36
CA LEU A 72 -16.74 3.66 -16.75
C LEU A 72 -16.61 3.49 -18.27
N ASP A 73 -17.57 4.00 -19.03
CA ASP A 73 -17.58 3.90 -20.49
C ASP A 73 -16.60 4.87 -21.16
N LYS A 74 -16.43 6.08 -20.60
CA LYS A 74 -15.65 7.16 -21.17
C LYS A 74 -14.18 7.10 -20.76
N ASP A 75 -13.90 7.06 -19.48
CA ASP A 75 -12.54 7.18 -18.92
C ASP A 75 -11.86 5.81 -18.75
N ALA A 76 -12.64 4.79 -18.48
CA ALA A 76 -12.15 3.43 -18.37
C ALA A 76 -12.20 2.63 -19.68
N GLY A 77 -12.92 3.13 -20.69
CA GLY A 77 -13.12 2.46 -21.99
C GLY A 77 -11.95 2.64 -22.98
N ALA A 78 -11.11 3.66 -22.79
CA ALA A 78 -9.95 3.92 -23.66
C ALA A 78 -8.73 3.05 -23.32
N GLY A 79 -8.75 2.32 -22.21
CA GLY A 79 -7.68 1.45 -21.73
C GLY A 79 -8.06 -0.02 -21.70
N ASP A 80 -7.16 -0.83 -21.17
CA ASP A 80 -7.33 -2.28 -21.08
C ASP A 80 -8.59 -2.63 -20.24
N ARG A 81 -9.59 -3.25 -20.89
CA ARG A 81 -10.83 -3.72 -20.25
C ARG A 81 -10.60 -4.75 -19.13
N ARG A 82 -9.35 -5.23 -18.99
CA ARG A 82 -8.92 -6.18 -17.96
C ARG A 82 -8.59 -5.50 -16.63
N LYS A 83 -8.40 -4.18 -16.59
CA LYS A 83 -8.10 -3.47 -15.36
C LYS A 83 -9.33 -3.40 -14.45
N GLU A 84 -9.14 -3.77 -13.21
CA GLU A 84 -10.13 -3.56 -12.17
C GLU A 84 -10.22 -2.08 -11.83
N ILE A 85 -11.42 -1.52 -11.97
CA ILE A 85 -11.71 -0.12 -11.67
C ILE A 85 -12.69 -0.05 -10.52
N LEU A 86 -12.25 0.69 -9.51
CA LEU A 86 -13.00 0.95 -8.30
C LEU A 86 -13.26 2.46 -8.16
N VAL A 87 -14.29 2.80 -7.40
CA VAL A 87 -14.67 4.18 -7.10
C VAL A 87 -14.95 4.34 -5.62
N ASP A 88 -14.38 5.39 -5.03
CA ASP A 88 -14.63 5.81 -3.66
C ASP A 88 -14.76 7.34 -3.53
N MET A 89 -14.73 7.88 -2.32
CA MET A 89 -14.79 9.33 -2.07
C MET A 89 -13.62 9.88 -1.25
N GLU A 90 -12.62 9.05 -0.88
CA GLU A 90 -11.65 9.48 0.14
C GLU A 90 -10.19 9.12 -0.12
N ALA A 91 -9.90 8.00 -0.81
CA ALA A 91 -8.55 7.45 -0.86
C ALA A 91 -7.51 8.40 -1.44
N ALA A 92 -7.81 9.12 -2.51
CA ALA A 92 -6.87 10.07 -3.08
C ALA A 92 -6.56 11.23 -2.12
N ALA A 93 -7.55 11.71 -1.35
CA ALA A 93 -7.34 12.75 -0.34
C ALA A 93 -6.52 12.21 0.85
N ILE A 94 -6.77 10.97 1.28
CA ILE A 94 -5.98 10.31 2.33
C ILE A 94 -4.53 10.13 1.89
N TYR A 95 -4.29 9.70 0.64
CA TYR A 95 -2.93 9.62 0.11
C TYR A 95 -2.23 10.97 0.13
N GLN A 96 -2.91 12.02 -0.36
CA GLN A 96 -2.35 13.36 -0.41
C GLN A 96 -1.97 13.88 0.99
N ALA A 97 -2.81 13.64 1.99
CA ALA A 97 -2.53 14.00 3.37
C ALA A 97 -1.41 13.12 3.97
N GLY A 98 -1.46 11.81 3.71
CA GLY A 98 -0.48 10.85 4.20
C GLY A 98 0.92 11.09 3.66
N ASN A 99 1.06 11.54 2.42
CA ASN A 99 2.35 11.81 1.77
C ASN A 99 3.20 12.91 2.44
N TYR A 100 2.64 13.66 3.38
CA TYR A 100 3.42 14.57 4.24
C TYR A 100 4.19 13.82 5.34
N TYR A 101 3.81 12.59 5.67
CA TYR A 101 4.31 11.85 6.82
C TYR A 101 4.83 10.47 6.46
N TYR A 102 4.32 9.85 5.40
CA TYR A 102 4.60 8.47 5.00
C TYR A 102 5.19 8.44 3.60
N ALA A 103 6.15 7.57 3.37
CA ALA A 103 6.63 7.27 2.04
C ALA A 103 5.57 6.45 1.26
N PRO A 104 5.58 6.48 -0.10
CA PRO A 104 4.59 5.76 -0.91
C PRO A 104 4.45 4.27 -0.58
N HIS A 105 5.53 3.59 -0.20
CA HIS A 105 5.54 2.16 0.17
C HIS A 105 4.98 1.88 1.58
N GLN A 106 4.78 2.91 2.39
CA GLN A 106 4.17 2.81 3.71
C GLN A 106 2.66 3.04 3.69
N MET A 107 2.08 3.32 2.53
CA MET A 107 0.65 3.60 2.38
C MET A 107 -0.07 2.49 1.63
N LEU A 108 -1.02 1.83 2.29
CA LEU A 108 -1.82 0.75 1.75
C LEU A 108 -3.28 1.19 1.59
N PHE A 109 -3.85 0.93 0.43
CA PHE A 109 -5.25 1.23 0.12
C PHE A 109 -5.97 -0.06 -0.24
N LEU A 110 -6.69 -0.62 0.73
CA LEU A 110 -7.45 -1.86 0.61
C LEU A 110 -8.93 -1.52 0.54
N LYS A 111 -9.56 -1.85 -0.57
CA LYS A 111 -10.98 -1.54 -0.81
C LYS A 111 -11.80 -2.80 -1.00
N VAL A 112 -12.99 -2.78 -0.43
CA VAL A 112 -13.97 -3.86 -0.54
C VAL A 112 -15.10 -3.40 -1.44
N VAL A 113 -15.37 -4.15 -2.50
CA VAL A 113 -16.51 -3.87 -3.37
C VAL A 113 -17.81 -4.18 -2.64
N THR A 114 -18.59 -3.15 -2.35
CA THR A 114 -19.87 -3.26 -1.64
C THR A 114 -21.08 -3.08 -2.55
N ASP A 115 -20.88 -2.42 -3.69
CA ASP A 115 -21.93 -2.15 -4.67
C ASP A 115 -21.35 -1.89 -6.08
N HIS A 116 -22.24 -1.61 -7.02
CA HIS A 116 -21.90 -1.32 -8.42
C HIS A 116 -22.42 0.05 -8.88
N GLY A 117 -22.36 1.04 -7.97
CA GLY A 117 -22.83 2.40 -8.25
C GLY A 117 -24.35 2.51 -8.32
N THR A 118 -25.06 1.69 -7.58
CA THR A 118 -26.52 1.72 -7.54
C THR A 118 -27.00 2.46 -6.29
N THR A 119 -27.39 3.71 -6.45
CA THR A 119 -28.04 4.51 -5.39
C THR A 119 -29.53 4.23 -5.25
N GLN A 120 -30.07 3.26 -5.96
CA GLN A 120 -31.50 2.95 -5.96
C GLN A 120 -31.82 1.58 -5.36
N GLU A 121 -31.53 1.41 -4.08
CA GLU A 121 -32.49 0.67 -3.27
C GLU A 121 -32.69 1.46 -1.98
N PRO A 122 -33.94 1.81 -1.60
CA PRO A 122 -34.19 2.21 -0.24
C PRO A 122 -33.69 1.04 0.60
N GLN A 123 -32.78 1.31 1.50
CA GLN A 123 -32.27 0.33 2.43
C GLN A 123 -33.47 -0.35 3.10
N SER A 124 -33.90 -1.47 2.55
CA SER A 124 -34.77 -2.38 3.28
C SER A 124 -34.05 -2.70 4.60
N ALA A 125 -34.79 -2.88 5.68
CA ALA A 125 -34.25 -3.03 7.04
C ALA A 125 -33.20 -4.15 7.25
N GLY A 126 -32.76 -4.82 6.21
CA GLY A 126 -31.67 -5.81 6.17
C GLY A 126 -30.39 -5.37 5.46
N SER A 127 -30.36 -4.21 4.80
CA SER A 127 -29.21 -3.82 3.98
C SER A 127 -27.99 -3.43 4.80
N GLY A 128 -28.18 -2.85 5.98
CA GLY A 128 -27.09 -2.49 6.89
C GLY A 128 -26.41 -3.72 7.49
N GLU A 129 -27.16 -4.76 7.83
CA GLU A 129 -26.63 -6.02 8.35
C GLU A 129 -25.85 -6.77 7.26
N HIS A 130 -26.33 -6.74 6.03
CA HIS A 130 -25.64 -7.33 4.88
C HIS A 130 -24.32 -6.59 4.57
N PHE A 131 -24.31 -5.26 4.62
CA PHE A 131 -23.09 -4.45 4.46
C PHE A 131 -22.07 -4.77 5.55
N SER A 132 -22.48 -4.80 6.81
CA SER A 132 -21.59 -5.15 7.92
C SER A 132 -20.97 -6.54 7.74
N GLN A 133 -21.76 -7.54 7.36
CA GLN A 133 -21.28 -8.91 7.14
C GLN A 133 -20.25 -8.99 6.01
N ILE A 134 -20.42 -8.22 4.92
CA ILE A 134 -19.45 -8.13 3.83
C ILE A 134 -18.14 -7.55 4.34
N MET A 135 -18.22 -6.42 5.04
CA MET A 135 -17.04 -5.73 5.57
C MET A 135 -16.32 -6.58 6.62
N ASP A 136 -17.02 -7.23 7.53
CA ASP A 136 -16.46 -8.08 8.57
C ASP A 136 -15.72 -9.28 7.98
N ARG A 137 -16.31 -9.94 6.97
CA ARG A 137 -15.65 -11.06 6.26
C ARG A 137 -14.37 -10.59 5.56
N ALA A 138 -14.44 -9.46 4.86
CA ALA A 138 -13.29 -8.88 4.19
C ALA A 138 -12.20 -8.44 5.19
N ALA A 139 -12.60 -7.92 6.36
CA ALA A 139 -11.69 -7.53 7.41
C ALA A 139 -10.84 -8.70 7.95
N GLU A 140 -11.37 -9.91 8.04
CA GLU A 140 -10.61 -11.09 8.47
C GLU A 140 -9.44 -11.40 7.53
N GLU A 141 -9.70 -11.34 6.22
CA GLU A 141 -8.66 -11.54 5.21
C GLU A 141 -7.59 -10.45 5.25
N VAL A 142 -8.03 -9.19 5.32
CA VAL A 142 -7.14 -8.02 5.41
C VAL A 142 -6.30 -8.06 6.69
N LEU A 143 -6.87 -8.37 7.83
CA LEU A 143 -6.14 -8.49 9.11
C LEU A 143 -5.12 -9.62 9.08
N THR A 144 -5.42 -10.72 8.42
CA THR A 144 -4.48 -11.83 8.22
C THR A 144 -3.28 -11.37 7.41
N PHE A 145 -3.51 -10.67 6.31
CA PHE A 145 -2.45 -10.09 5.49
C PHE A 145 -1.61 -9.05 6.26
N ILE A 146 -2.24 -8.13 6.99
CA ILE A 146 -1.54 -7.11 7.78
C ILE A 146 -0.63 -7.77 8.83
N ARG A 147 -1.09 -8.81 9.53
CA ARG A 147 -0.24 -9.55 10.49
C ARG A 147 0.98 -10.19 9.82
N GLN A 148 0.80 -10.75 8.62
CA GLN A 148 1.92 -11.31 7.85
C GLN A 148 2.92 -10.22 7.44
N LEU A 149 2.42 -9.09 6.95
CA LEU A 149 3.23 -7.94 6.54
C LEU A 149 4.08 -7.42 7.72
N LEU A 150 3.47 -7.19 8.88
CA LEU A 150 4.18 -6.75 10.09
C LEU A 150 5.22 -7.76 10.55
N THR A 151 4.91 -9.06 10.50
CA THR A 151 5.86 -10.12 10.85
C THR A 151 7.07 -10.16 9.89
N MET A 152 6.84 -9.94 8.60
CA MET A 152 7.93 -9.85 7.61
C MET A 152 8.83 -8.64 7.89
N GLN A 153 8.23 -7.51 8.23
CA GLN A 153 8.93 -6.28 8.51
C GLN A 153 9.80 -6.38 9.77
N GLU A 154 9.27 -6.98 10.85
CA GLU A 154 10.05 -7.26 12.05
C GLU A 154 11.27 -8.15 11.77
N LYS A 155 11.12 -9.16 10.91
CA LYS A 155 12.25 -10.02 10.50
C LYS A 155 13.29 -9.25 9.70
N ASN A 156 12.86 -8.41 8.76
CA ASN A 156 13.78 -7.59 7.97
C ASN A 156 14.54 -6.59 8.85
N SER A 157 13.86 -5.89 9.76
CA SER A 157 14.48 -4.96 10.70
C SER A 157 15.50 -5.65 11.62
N ARG A 158 15.21 -6.86 12.11
CA ARG A 158 16.18 -7.65 12.88
C ARG A 158 17.39 -8.05 12.04
N GLN A 159 17.18 -8.44 10.78
CA GLN A 159 18.26 -8.81 9.88
C GLN A 159 19.15 -7.61 9.55
N GLU A 160 18.58 -6.45 9.30
CA GLU A 160 19.32 -5.19 9.09
C GLU A 160 20.15 -4.82 10.33
N SER A 161 19.56 -4.89 11.53
CA SER A 161 20.27 -4.63 12.78
C SER A 161 21.45 -5.60 13.03
N MET A 162 21.27 -6.88 12.68
CA MET A 162 22.37 -7.86 12.74
C MET A 162 23.47 -7.56 11.75
N GLN A 163 23.14 -7.16 10.51
CA GLN A 163 24.13 -6.79 9.50
C GLN A 163 24.92 -5.55 9.91
N GLU A 164 24.24 -4.55 10.47
CA GLU A 164 24.86 -3.34 10.97
C GLU A 164 25.81 -3.61 12.14
N ALA A 165 25.38 -4.44 13.10
CA ALA A 165 26.25 -4.89 14.18
C ALA A 165 27.48 -5.65 13.69
N PHE A 166 27.30 -6.53 12.71
CA PHE A 166 28.40 -7.26 12.07
C PHE A 166 29.39 -6.32 11.35
N ARG A 167 28.88 -5.34 10.58
CA ARG A 167 29.70 -4.32 9.93
C ARG A 167 30.52 -3.53 10.94
N SER A 168 29.89 -3.08 12.02
CA SER A 168 30.57 -2.35 13.09
C SER A 168 31.70 -3.18 13.73
N GLN A 169 31.48 -4.48 13.96
CA GLN A 169 32.52 -5.38 14.47
C GLN A 169 33.70 -5.53 13.47
N VAL A 170 33.40 -5.68 12.19
CA VAL A 170 34.43 -5.80 11.14
C VAL A 170 35.24 -4.51 11.04
N GLU A 171 34.61 -3.34 11.10
CA GLU A 171 35.29 -2.06 11.10
C GLU A 171 36.21 -1.87 12.34
N GLU A 172 35.73 -2.27 13.52
CA GLU A 172 36.51 -2.22 14.74
C GLU A 172 37.76 -3.13 14.65
N GLN A 173 37.59 -4.37 14.19
CA GLN A 173 38.70 -5.28 13.95
C GLN A 173 39.70 -4.74 12.91
N ALA A 174 39.21 -4.16 11.83
CA ALA A 174 40.04 -3.55 10.80
C ALA A 174 40.89 -2.38 11.35
N LYS A 175 40.34 -1.57 12.25
CA LYS A 175 41.08 -0.52 12.95
C LYS A 175 42.20 -1.08 13.83
N LEU A 176 41.88 -2.11 14.64
CA LEU A 176 42.89 -2.77 15.48
C LEU A 176 44.02 -3.37 14.67
N TRP A 177 43.72 -4.00 13.51
CA TRP A 177 44.78 -4.51 12.63
C TRP A 177 45.62 -3.39 11.99
N GLN A 178 45.00 -2.28 11.59
CA GLN A 178 45.72 -1.12 11.04
C GLN A 178 46.72 -0.55 12.05
N GLU A 179 46.33 -0.51 13.34
CA GLU A 179 47.18 -0.03 14.42
C GLU A 179 48.30 -1.04 14.75
N ALA A 180 47.95 -2.33 14.84
CA ALA A 180 48.92 -3.38 15.19
C ALA A 180 50.00 -3.63 14.11
N LEU A 181 49.61 -3.54 12.84
CA LEU A 181 50.52 -3.83 11.73
C LEU A 181 51.46 -2.68 11.37
N HIS A 182 51.31 -1.49 11.96
CA HIS A 182 52.13 -0.29 11.61
C HIS A 182 52.26 -0.09 10.10
N GLY A 183 51.24 -0.52 9.34
CA GLY A 183 51.26 -0.60 7.89
C GLY A 183 51.37 0.75 7.19
N SER A 184 51.89 0.70 5.96
CA SER A 184 51.90 1.89 5.10
C SER A 184 50.47 2.37 4.80
N GLU A 185 50.29 3.60 4.39
CA GLU A 185 48.97 4.14 4.04
C GLU A 185 48.26 3.32 2.93
N THR A 186 49.03 2.70 2.04
CA THR A 186 48.48 1.80 1.01
C THR A 186 47.91 0.52 1.62
N MET A 187 48.59 -0.09 2.60
CA MET A 187 48.06 -1.26 3.30
C MET A 187 46.80 -0.93 4.12
N LYS A 188 46.78 0.20 4.78
CA LYS A 188 45.62 0.70 5.52
C LYS A 188 44.42 0.94 4.58
N ALA A 189 44.65 1.50 3.39
CA ALA A 189 43.59 1.67 2.39
C ALA A 189 43.02 0.32 1.87
N GLN A 190 43.90 -0.67 1.63
CA GLN A 190 43.48 -2.02 1.23
C GLN A 190 42.65 -2.71 2.30
N ILE A 191 43.04 -2.65 3.58
CA ILE A 191 42.26 -3.21 4.70
C ILE A 191 40.88 -2.56 4.78
N ARG A 192 40.77 -1.24 4.66
CA ARG A 192 39.49 -0.54 4.61
C ARG A 192 38.61 -1.00 3.45
N GLN A 193 39.20 -1.19 2.28
CA GLN A 193 38.44 -1.66 1.12
C GLN A 193 37.93 -3.09 1.30
N MET A 194 38.71 -3.99 1.93
CA MET A 194 38.28 -5.36 2.24
C MET A 194 37.16 -5.41 3.31
N SER A 195 37.11 -4.47 4.24
CA SER A 195 36.08 -4.42 5.30
C SER A 195 34.72 -3.90 4.83
N LEU A 196 34.63 -3.40 3.59
CA LEU A 196 33.40 -2.88 2.99
C LEU A 196 32.63 -3.93 2.16
N TYR A 197 33.21 -5.12 1.95
CA TYR A 197 32.60 -6.25 1.25
C TYR A 197 32.29 -7.41 2.21
#